data_777d36778e6b66976a0e7c4b065e735a
#
_entry.id   777d36778e6b66976a0e7c4b065e735a
#
_cell.length_a   1.000
_cell.length_b   1.000
_cell.length_c   1.000
_cell.angle_alpha   90.00
_cell.angle_beta   90.00
_cell.angle_gamma   90.00
#
_symmetry.space_group_name_H-M   'P 1'
#
loop_
_entity.id
_entity.type
_entity.pdbx_description
1 polymer ?
#
loop_
_entity_poly.entity_id
_entity_poly.type
_entity_poly.pdbx_seq_one_letter_code
_entity_poly.pdbx_strand_id
1 'polypeptide(L)'
;RGLGDVYKRQVHTGDSFCSAPMLTISEECQQRLQEQAYKIVDSVQVIGGTNVQFAHDPVTDRIIVIEINPRTSRSSALASKATGFPIALVSAMLAAGLTLKDIPCGKYGTLDKYVPDGDYVVIKFARWAFEKFKGVEDKLGTQMRAVGEVMSIGKTYKEAFQKAIRSLETGRYGLGHANNFDTLTKEELLKKLVTPSSERHFIMYEALRKGATVDEIFELTKVKTYFIEQMKELVEEEEKLLACKGNMPSDEMLTSAKKDGFSDKYLSQLLEIPEEDIRNKRISIGVEEAWEGVHVSGTPDSAYYYSTYNAEDKNPVSTDKQKIMILGGGPNRIGQGIEFDYCCVHASQALKKMGFETIIVNCNPETVSTDYDTSDKLYFEPLTVEDVLSIYNKEKPLGVIAQFGGQTPLNIAAELEKNGVKILGTSPSVIDLAEDRDLFREMMDKLEIPMPESGMATTVEEALEIAGKIGYPVMVRPSYVLGGRGMEVVYDDESMAGYMKAAVGVTPCLLYTSPSPRDRSLS
;
A
#
# COMPACT_ATOMS: atom_id res chain seq x y z
N ARG A 1 -8.70 38.75 0.35
CA ARG A 1 -9.37 37.71 -0.45
C ARG A 1 -9.56 36.51 0.44
N GLY A 2 -10.82 36.09 0.62
CA GLY A 2 -11.21 35.23 1.71
C GLY A 2 -10.63 33.81 1.64
N LEU A 3 -10.51 33.22 2.80
CA LEU A 3 -10.16 31.82 3.06
C LEU A 3 -10.97 30.80 2.21
N GLY A 4 -12.04 31.23 1.53
CA GLY A 4 -12.94 30.38 0.77
C GLY A 4 -12.35 29.64 -0.43
N ASP A 5 -11.39 30.21 -1.14
CA ASP A 5 -10.78 29.55 -2.31
C ASP A 5 -9.69 28.55 -1.92
N VAL A 6 -9.01 28.76 -0.79
CA VAL A 6 -8.03 27.81 -0.24
C VAL A 6 -8.73 26.54 0.25
N TYR A 7 -9.89 26.66 0.90
CA TYR A 7 -10.63 25.49 1.43
C TYR A 7 -11.31 24.64 0.37
N LYS A 8 -11.67 25.19 -0.78
CA LYS A 8 -12.40 24.44 -1.83
C LYS A 8 -11.58 23.34 -2.51
N ARG A 9 -10.23 23.44 -2.47
CA ARG A 9 -9.31 22.50 -3.12
C ARG A 9 -8.37 21.83 -2.15
N GLN A 10 -8.48 22.10 -0.86
CA GLN A 10 -7.62 21.54 0.15
C GLN A 10 -8.04 20.11 0.49
N VAL A 11 -7.06 19.21 0.47
CA VAL A 11 -7.18 17.82 0.95
C VAL A 11 -6.39 17.72 2.24
N HIS A 12 -6.96 17.02 3.23
CA HIS A 12 -6.29 16.78 4.52
C HIS A 12 -4.93 16.10 4.31
N THR A 13 -3.92 16.45 5.11
CA THR A 13 -2.56 15.90 4.97
C THR A 13 -2.52 14.38 5.09
N GLY A 14 -3.38 13.77 5.92
CA GLY A 14 -3.55 12.33 6.01
C GLY A 14 -4.06 11.67 4.73
N ASP A 15 -4.86 12.38 3.94
CA ASP A 15 -5.40 11.93 2.65
C ASP A 15 -4.52 12.33 1.46
N SER A 16 -3.44 13.07 1.71
CA SER A 16 -2.57 13.54 0.66
C SER A 16 -1.57 12.48 0.24
N PHE A 17 -1.28 12.45 -1.05
CA PHE A 17 -0.08 11.85 -1.60
C PHE A 17 1.12 12.72 -1.17
N CYS A 18 2.20 12.08 -0.74
CA CYS A 18 3.42 12.78 -0.31
C CYS A 18 4.65 12.17 -0.96
N SER A 19 5.65 13.00 -1.24
CA SER A 19 6.97 12.57 -1.71
C SER A 19 8.08 13.16 -0.83
N ALA A 20 9.14 12.41 -0.65
CA ALA A 20 10.39 12.84 -0.07
C ALA A 20 11.54 12.34 -0.97
N PRO A 21 12.58 13.16 -1.23
CA PRO A 21 12.75 14.55 -0.82
C PRO A 21 11.70 15.50 -1.44
N MET A 22 11.79 16.80 -1.12
CA MET A 22 10.90 17.83 -1.66
C MET A 22 11.25 18.13 -3.14
N LEU A 23 10.72 17.33 -4.06
CA LEU A 23 11.08 17.33 -5.49
C LEU A 23 10.75 18.64 -6.25
N THR A 24 9.80 19.43 -5.74
CA THR A 24 9.27 20.61 -6.45
C THR A 24 9.40 21.91 -5.64
N ILE A 25 10.11 21.88 -4.53
CA ILE A 25 10.36 23.03 -3.66
C ILE A 25 11.85 23.40 -3.81
N SER A 26 12.14 24.65 -4.16
CA SER A 26 13.52 25.13 -4.32
C SER A 26 14.32 25.03 -3.02
N GLU A 27 15.63 24.86 -3.12
CA GLU A 27 16.51 24.78 -1.94
C GLU A 27 16.40 26.03 -1.06
N GLU A 28 16.29 27.21 -1.66
CA GLU A 28 16.08 28.45 -0.95
C GLU A 28 14.77 28.45 -0.13
N CYS A 29 13.69 27.96 -0.73
CA CYS A 29 12.42 27.83 -0.03
C CYS A 29 12.49 26.76 1.08
N GLN A 30 13.18 25.65 0.84
CA GLN A 30 13.41 24.60 1.86
C GLN A 30 14.18 25.17 3.06
N GLN A 31 15.21 25.95 2.83
CA GLN A 31 15.97 26.60 3.90
C GLN A 31 15.09 27.58 4.72
N ARG A 32 14.26 28.37 4.05
CA ARG A 32 13.32 29.27 4.72
C ARG A 32 12.29 28.53 5.57
N LEU A 33 11.77 27.41 5.08
CA LEU A 33 10.86 26.55 5.82
C LEU A 33 11.53 25.98 7.08
N GLN A 34 12.77 25.52 6.95
CA GLN A 34 13.57 25.00 8.07
C GLN A 34 13.85 26.08 9.13
N GLU A 35 14.27 27.25 8.72
CA GLU A 35 14.52 28.38 9.64
C GLU A 35 13.26 28.81 10.39
N GLN A 36 12.12 28.84 9.69
CA GLN A 36 10.84 29.16 10.32
C GLN A 36 10.40 28.04 11.30
N ALA A 37 10.60 26.79 10.94
CA ALA A 37 10.31 25.67 11.83
C ALA A 37 11.14 25.75 13.12
N TYR A 38 12.42 26.03 13.03
CA TYR A 38 13.28 26.21 14.21
C TYR A 38 12.81 27.34 15.11
N LYS A 39 12.51 28.52 14.54
CA LYS A 39 11.97 29.65 15.31
C LYS A 39 10.67 29.34 16.04
N ILE A 40 9.78 28.57 15.39
CA ILE A 40 8.51 28.13 15.99
C ILE A 40 8.78 27.17 17.15
N VAL A 41 9.61 26.15 16.93
CA VAL A 41 9.93 25.13 17.94
C VAL A 41 10.60 25.77 19.16
N ASP A 42 11.54 26.68 18.93
CA ASP A 42 12.21 27.43 20.01
C ASP A 42 11.21 28.29 20.80
N SER A 43 10.28 28.97 20.12
CA SER A 43 9.31 29.85 20.79
C SER A 43 8.30 29.12 21.66
N VAL A 44 7.93 27.87 21.30
CA VAL A 44 7.00 27.01 22.08
C VAL A 44 7.73 26.01 22.99
N GLN A 45 9.07 26.00 22.96
CA GLN A 45 9.92 25.17 23.81
C GLN A 45 9.59 23.68 23.77
N VAL A 46 9.35 23.13 22.57
CA VAL A 46 9.09 21.70 22.40
C VAL A 46 10.36 20.90 22.63
N ILE A 47 10.28 19.88 23.48
CA ILE A 47 11.35 18.90 23.70
C ILE A 47 10.91 17.56 23.08
N GLY A 48 11.68 17.07 22.10
CA GLY A 48 11.39 15.83 21.40
C GLY A 48 10.78 16.03 20.02
N GLY A 49 10.11 15.00 19.50
CA GLY A 49 9.54 15.01 18.18
C GLY A 49 8.37 15.97 18.01
N THR A 50 8.38 16.70 16.93
CA THR A 50 7.31 17.64 16.57
C THR A 50 7.08 17.63 15.05
N ASN A 51 5.94 18.14 14.63
CA ASN A 51 5.60 18.33 13.23
C ASN A 51 5.09 19.76 13.01
N VAL A 52 5.70 20.47 12.08
CA VAL A 52 5.25 21.79 11.64
C VAL A 52 4.75 21.69 10.21
N GLN A 53 3.53 22.13 9.97
CA GLN A 53 2.90 22.11 8.65
C GLN A 53 2.87 23.49 8.04
N PHE A 54 3.32 23.58 6.79
CA PHE A 54 3.35 24.81 6.01
C PHE A 54 2.52 24.68 4.74
N ALA A 55 2.02 25.79 4.25
CA ALA A 55 1.55 25.95 2.88
C ALA A 55 2.47 26.95 2.16
N HIS A 56 2.87 26.59 0.94
CA HIS A 56 3.68 27.45 0.06
C HIS A 56 2.90 27.74 -1.21
N ASP A 57 2.75 29.02 -1.53
CA ASP A 57 2.21 29.49 -2.81
C ASP A 57 3.37 29.72 -3.80
N PRO A 58 3.51 28.90 -4.84
CA PRO A 58 4.63 29.01 -5.78
C PRO A 58 4.56 30.24 -6.69
N VAL A 59 3.40 30.92 -6.76
CA VAL A 59 3.22 32.12 -7.60
C VAL A 59 3.70 33.37 -6.88
N THR A 60 3.31 33.48 -5.61
CA THR A 60 3.67 34.67 -4.78
C THR A 60 4.86 34.40 -3.86
N ASP A 61 5.38 33.18 -3.86
CA ASP A 61 6.43 32.68 -2.95
C ASP A 61 6.12 32.88 -1.45
N ARG A 62 4.84 32.96 -1.12
CA ARG A 62 4.36 33.12 0.24
C ARG A 62 4.35 31.81 0.99
N ILE A 63 4.97 31.78 2.17
CA ILE A 63 4.92 30.65 3.12
C ILE A 63 3.92 31.00 4.23
N ILE A 64 3.06 30.06 4.58
CA ILE A 64 2.08 30.20 5.67
C ILE A 64 2.22 28.97 6.57
N VAL A 65 2.33 29.18 7.88
CA VAL A 65 2.24 28.12 8.89
C VAL A 65 0.77 27.73 9.04
N ILE A 66 0.49 26.44 8.95
CA ILE A 66 -0.85 25.89 9.17
C ILE A 66 -1.01 25.54 10.64
N GLU A 67 -0.13 24.66 11.15
CA GLU A 67 -0.16 24.21 12.53
C GLU A 67 1.18 23.62 12.97
N ILE A 68 1.34 23.51 14.30
CA ILE A 68 2.40 22.72 14.93
C ILE A 68 1.76 21.63 15.80
N ASN A 69 2.26 20.42 15.70
CA ASN A 69 1.88 19.30 16.56
C ASN A 69 3.05 18.97 17.49
N PRO A 70 3.01 19.32 18.79
CA PRO A 70 4.12 19.11 19.72
C PRO A 70 4.16 17.68 20.25
N ARG A 71 4.14 16.72 19.37
CA ARG A 71 4.14 15.29 19.64
C ARG A 71 4.59 14.53 18.40
N THR A 72 5.00 13.28 18.57
CA THR A 72 5.12 12.33 17.45
C THR A 72 3.74 12.06 16.84
N SER A 73 3.70 11.81 15.55
CA SER A 73 2.48 11.59 14.77
C SER A 73 2.73 10.56 13.69
N ARG A 74 1.71 10.20 12.91
CA ARG A 74 1.85 9.37 11.70
C ARG A 74 2.90 9.93 10.74
N SER A 75 2.89 11.24 10.51
CA SER A 75 3.90 11.90 9.68
C SER A 75 5.31 11.81 10.28
N SER A 76 5.46 11.72 11.60
CA SER A 76 6.75 11.47 12.24
C SER A 76 7.25 10.05 11.98
N ALA A 77 6.39 9.04 12.06
CA ALA A 77 6.73 7.67 11.73
C ALA A 77 7.14 7.55 10.24
N LEU A 78 6.37 8.16 9.35
CA LEU A 78 6.69 8.23 7.93
C LEU A 78 8.05 8.92 7.69
N ALA A 79 8.27 10.10 8.27
CA ALA A 79 9.52 10.85 8.12
C ALA A 79 10.72 10.07 8.67
N SER A 80 10.55 9.38 9.81
CA SER A 80 11.57 8.52 10.39
C SER A 80 12.03 7.45 9.39
N LYS A 81 11.06 6.75 8.79
CA LYS A 81 11.34 5.67 7.84
C LYS A 81 11.77 6.19 6.46
N ALA A 82 11.26 7.35 6.04
CA ALA A 82 11.68 7.97 4.79
C ALA A 82 13.12 8.48 4.80
N THR A 83 13.66 8.82 5.96
CA THR A 83 15.00 9.42 6.11
C THR A 83 16.01 8.53 6.83
N GLY A 84 15.57 7.42 7.41
CA GLY A 84 16.41 6.63 8.31
C GLY A 84 16.71 7.31 9.65
N PHE A 85 15.97 8.36 10.01
CA PHE A 85 16.18 9.10 11.24
C PHE A 85 15.31 8.54 12.38
N PRO A 86 15.89 7.99 13.49
CA PRO A 86 15.11 7.31 14.53
C PRO A 86 14.43 8.30 15.48
N ILE A 87 13.36 8.96 15.04
CA ILE A 87 12.68 10.06 15.76
C ILE A 87 12.25 9.64 17.17
N ALA A 88 11.71 8.42 17.35
CA ALA A 88 11.25 7.96 18.65
C ALA A 88 12.40 7.82 19.66
N LEU A 89 13.50 7.18 19.23
CA LEU A 89 14.71 7.01 20.05
C LEU A 89 15.29 8.37 20.45
N VAL A 90 15.47 9.27 19.48
CA VAL A 90 15.99 10.62 19.73
C VAL A 90 15.05 11.41 20.65
N SER A 91 13.75 11.33 20.45
CA SER A 91 12.76 12.00 21.32
C SER A 91 12.85 11.52 22.77
N ALA A 92 13.06 10.22 22.99
CA ALA A 92 13.26 9.67 24.33
C ALA A 92 14.55 10.16 24.98
N MET A 93 15.66 10.23 24.22
CA MET A 93 16.93 10.77 24.70
C MET A 93 16.82 12.25 25.10
N LEU A 94 16.14 13.07 24.28
CA LEU A 94 15.89 14.47 24.59
C LEU A 94 14.99 14.63 25.83
N ALA A 95 13.96 13.82 25.96
CA ALA A 95 13.09 13.81 27.13
C ALA A 95 13.84 13.40 28.43
N ALA A 96 14.89 12.55 28.29
CA ALA A 96 15.77 12.19 29.40
C ALA A 96 16.80 13.26 29.76
N GLY A 97 16.83 14.40 29.04
CA GLY A 97 17.67 15.56 29.34
C GLY A 97 18.93 15.69 28.49
N LEU A 98 19.17 14.82 27.51
CA LEU A 98 20.26 15.03 26.56
C LEU A 98 19.92 16.16 25.58
N THR A 99 20.96 16.77 25.02
CA THR A 99 20.83 17.75 23.94
C THR A 99 21.22 17.12 22.59
N LEU A 100 20.87 17.77 21.48
CA LEU A 100 21.26 17.30 20.15
C LEU A 100 22.79 17.19 19.99
N LYS A 101 23.56 17.95 20.76
CA LYS A 101 25.04 17.92 20.77
C LYS A 101 25.60 16.72 21.54
N ASP A 102 24.81 16.16 22.45
CA ASP A 102 25.22 15.01 23.26
C ASP A 102 24.95 13.67 22.55
N ILE A 103 24.15 13.69 21.49
CA ILE A 103 23.73 12.47 20.78
C ILE A 103 24.66 12.25 19.58
N PRO A 104 25.41 11.13 19.56
CA PRO A 104 26.26 10.77 18.42
C PRO A 104 25.44 10.51 17.16
N CYS A 105 25.95 10.93 16.00
CA CYS A 105 25.27 10.73 14.72
C CYS A 105 26.24 10.35 13.59
N GLY A 106 26.85 9.20 13.68
CA GLY A 106 27.68 8.58 12.63
C GLY A 106 28.65 9.58 11.95
N LYS A 107 28.56 9.69 10.63
CA LYS A 107 29.40 10.59 9.82
C LYS A 107 29.24 12.08 10.12
N TYR A 108 28.15 12.49 10.75
CA TYR A 108 27.90 13.89 11.11
C TYR A 108 28.55 14.28 12.46
N GLY A 109 29.07 13.32 13.22
CA GLY A 109 29.61 13.51 14.56
C GLY A 109 28.52 13.61 15.61
N THR A 110 27.72 14.67 15.61
CA THR A 110 26.61 14.90 16.54
C THR A 110 25.34 15.27 15.80
N LEU A 111 24.19 15.03 16.45
CA LEU A 111 22.86 15.09 15.83
C LEU A 111 22.44 16.51 15.42
N ASP A 112 22.98 17.54 16.06
CA ASP A 112 22.76 18.95 15.67
C ASP A 112 23.28 19.28 14.26
N LYS A 113 24.11 18.40 13.67
CA LYS A 113 24.67 18.55 12.32
C LYS A 113 24.04 17.61 11.29
N TYR A 114 23.05 16.84 11.71
CA TYR A 114 22.40 15.87 10.81
C TYR A 114 21.66 16.58 9.65
N VAL A 115 21.86 16.07 8.46
CA VAL A 115 21.13 16.48 7.24
C VAL A 115 20.71 15.19 6.51
N PRO A 116 19.43 15.04 6.14
CA PRO A 116 19.00 13.93 5.29
C PRO A 116 19.72 13.99 3.93
N ASP A 117 20.33 12.88 3.51
CA ASP A 117 21.15 12.79 2.29
C ASP A 117 20.87 11.55 1.46
N GLY A 118 19.68 10.96 1.59
CA GLY A 118 19.27 9.81 0.80
C GLY A 118 19.15 10.14 -0.70
N ASP A 119 19.73 9.27 -1.54
CA ASP A 119 19.70 9.38 -3.01
C ASP A 119 18.54 8.56 -3.62
N TYR A 120 17.42 8.49 -2.94
CA TYR A 120 16.22 7.74 -3.28
C TYR A 120 14.99 8.63 -3.14
N VAL A 121 13.89 8.18 -3.72
CA VAL A 121 12.58 8.83 -3.62
C VAL A 121 11.64 7.95 -2.80
N VAL A 122 10.98 8.56 -1.84
CA VAL A 122 9.94 7.94 -1.02
C VAL A 122 8.59 8.50 -1.42
N ILE A 123 7.63 7.62 -1.60
CA ILE A 123 6.24 7.96 -1.87
C ILE A 123 5.36 7.41 -0.75
N LYS A 124 4.52 8.28 -0.20
CA LYS A 124 3.41 7.90 0.69
C LYS A 124 2.12 7.98 -0.08
N PHE A 125 1.31 6.94 -0.02
CA PHE A 125 -0.03 6.93 -0.61
C PHE A 125 -1.07 6.51 0.42
N ALA A 126 -2.16 7.27 0.51
CA ALA A 126 -3.25 6.97 1.44
C ALA A 126 -4.15 5.86 0.88
N ARG A 127 -4.70 5.04 1.77
CA ARG A 127 -5.73 4.05 1.45
C ARG A 127 -7.07 4.51 2.02
N TRP A 128 -8.11 4.42 1.19
CA TRP A 128 -9.48 4.73 1.57
C TRP A 128 -10.35 3.48 1.53
N ALA A 129 -11.55 3.56 2.10
CA ALA A 129 -12.52 2.48 2.14
C ALA A 129 -13.95 3.02 1.91
N PHE A 130 -14.10 3.95 0.97
CA PHE A 130 -15.43 4.53 0.63
C PHE A 130 -16.43 3.45 0.23
N GLU A 131 -15.94 2.40 -0.43
CA GLU A 131 -16.76 1.26 -0.86
C GLU A 131 -17.41 0.47 0.28
N LYS A 132 -16.96 0.66 1.53
CA LYS A 132 -17.54 -0.01 2.71
C LYS A 132 -18.76 0.70 3.29
N PHE A 133 -19.01 1.93 2.89
CA PHE A 133 -20.07 2.77 3.46
C PHE A 133 -21.11 3.14 2.40
N LYS A 134 -22.31 2.56 2.51
CA LYS A 134 -23.44 2.91 1.61
C LYS A 134 -23.78 4.40 1.73
N GLY A 135 -23.97 5.09 0.59
CA GLY A 135 -24.39 6.47 0.53
C GLY A 135 -23.32 7.52 0.87
N VAL A 136 -22.08 7.10 1.10
CA VAL A 136 -20.97 8.05 1.28
C VAL A 136 -20.36 8.38 -0.09
N GLU A 137 -20.34 9.68 -0.40
CA GLU A 137 -19.69 10.18 -1.62
C GLU A 137 -18.17 10.10 -1.50
N ASP A 138 -17.49 9.58 -2.53
CA ASP A 138 -16.03 9.62 -2.64
C ASP A 138 -15.57 11.04 -2.94
N LYS A 139 -15.41 11.81 -1.89
CA LYS A 139 -14.94 13.18 -1.93
C LYS A 139 -13.93 13.43 -0.83
N LEU A 140 -12.76 13.92 -1.22
CA LEU A 140 -11.71 14.34 -0.31
C LEU A 140 -11.85 15.84 0.00
N GLY A 141 -11.46 16.22 1.20
CA GLY A 141 -11.55 17.60 1.68
C GLY A 141 -10.70 17.82 2.92
N THR A 142 -11.12 18.76 3.76
CA THR A 142 -10.38 19.14 4.98
C THR A 142 -10.49 18.13 6.12
N GLN A 143 -11.42 17.18 6.03
CA GLN A 143 -11.55 16.09 6.99
C GLN A 143 -10.80 14.87 6.50
N MET A 144 -10.03 14.22 7.39
CA MET A 144 -9.33 12.97 7.08
C MET A 144 -10.31 11.81 6.84
N ARG A 145 -10.14 11.12 5.72
CA ARG A 145 -10.95 9.98 5.28
C ARG A 145 -10.15 8.69 5.13
N ALA A 146 -8.81 8.80 5.06
CA ALA A 146 -7.94 7.64 4.93
C ALA A 146 -8.03 6.70 6.14
N VAL A 147 -8.05 5.41 5.86
CA VAL A 147 -8.08 4.34 6.87
C VAL A 147 -6.70 3.73 7.10
N GLY A 148 -5.77 3.91 6.16
CA GLY A 148 -4.40 3.43 6.21
C GLY A 148 -3.54 4.14 5.18
N GLU A 149 -2.28 3.75 5.13
CA GLU A 149 -1.32 4.28 4.16
C GLU A 149 -0.24 3.25 3.82
N VAL A 150 0.40 3.45 2.69
CA VAL A 150 1.60 2.73 2.28
C VAL A 150 2.74 3.71 2.07
N MET A 151 3.96 3.21 2.25
CA MET A 151 5.17 3.88 1.84
C MET A 151 5.91 2.99 0.85
N SER A 152 6.49 3.58 -0.16
CA SER A 152 7.34 2.91 -1.13
C SER A 152 8.62 3.70 -1.35
N ILE A 153 9.68 3.01 -1.71
CA ILE A 153 11.01 3.58 -1.95
C ILE A 153 11.50 3.12 -3.32
N GLY A 154 12.10 4.02 -4.07
CA GLY A 154 12.74 3.73 -5.36
C GLY A 154 13.83 4.76 -5.67
N LYS A 155 14.64 4.52 -6.68
CA LYS A 155 15.63 5.50 -7.14
C LYS A 155 15.01 6.64 -7.91
N THR A 156 13.88 6.40 -8.57
CA THR A 156 13.15 7.41 -9.33
C THR A 156 11.74 7.60 -8.79
N TYR A 157 11.15 8.77 -9.08
CA TYR A 157 9.76 9.04 -8.72
C TYR A 157 8.80 8.02 -9.35
N LYS A 158 8.96 7.70 -10.63
CA LYS A 158 8.11 6.74 -11.36
C LYS A 158 8.14 5.35 -10.73
N GLU A 159 9.34 4.86 -10.43
CA GLU A 159 9.54 3.57 -9.77
C GLU A 159 8.84 3.52 -8.39
N ALA A 160 9.11 4.51 -7.54
CA ALA A 160 8.49 4.58 -6.22
C ALA A 160 6.97 4.74 -6.30
N PHE A 161 6.47 5.53 -7.27
CA PHE A 161 5.04 5.76 -7.44
C PHE A 161 4.30 4.49 -7.85
N GLN A 162 4.81 3.74 -8.82
CA GLN A 162 4.20 2.49 -9.26
C GLN A 162 4.25 1.41 -8.16
N LYS A 163 5.33 1.36 -7.37
CA LYS A 163 5.39 0.52 -6.17
C LYS A 163 4.30 0.88 -5.15
N ALA A 164 4.07 2.18 -4.92
CA ALA A 164 3.01 2.63 -4.02
C ALA A 164 1.63 2.16 -4.49
N ILE A 165 1.35 2.23 -5.80
CA ILE A 165 0.06 1.77 -6.35
C ILE A 165 -0.16 0.27 -6.07
N ARG A 166 0.82 -0.59 -6.37
CA ARG A 166 0.64 -2.03 -6.14
C ARG A 166 0.65 -2.41 -4.65
N SER A 167 1.22 -1.56 -3.78
CA SER A 167 1.18 -1.73 -2.33
C SER A 167 -0.19 -1.45 -1.71
N LEU A 168 -1.07 -0.69 -2.39
CA LEU A 168 -2.41 -0.35 -1.87
C LEU A 168 -3.37 -1.55 -1.79
N GLU A 169 -3.09 -2.63 -2.51
CA GLU A 169 -3.91 -3.84 -2.55
C GLU A 169 -5.38 -3.56 -2.95
N THR A 170 -5.55 -2.71 -3.95
CA THR A 170 -6.84 -2.36 -4.55
C THR A 170 -7.16 -3.20 -5.78
N GLY A 171 -6.34 -4.22 -6.09
CA GLY A 171 -6.43 -5.02 -7.30
C GLY A 171 -5.79 -4.35 -8.52
N ARG A 172 -5.11 -3.20 -8.31
CA ARG A 172 -4.40 -2.47 -9.37
C ARG A 172 -2.90 -2.65 -9.19
N TYR A 173 -2.23 -2.98 -10.28
CA TYR A 173 -0.79 -3.20 -10.33
C TYR A 173 -0.05 -2.07 -11.07
N GLY A 174 -0.78 -1.11 -11.61
CA GLY A 174 -0.32 0.12 -12.26
C GLY A 174 -1.43 1.18 -12.30
N LEU A 175 -1.14 2.32 -12.91
CA LEU A 175 -2.06 3.47 -13.00
C LEU A 175 -3.14 3.31 -14.08
N GLY A 176 -2.83 2.61 -15.16
CA GLY A 176 -3.78 2.30 -16.23
C GLY A 176 -4.71 1.13 -15.87
N HIS A 177 -5.54 0.74 -16.80
CA HIS A 177 -6.57 -0.29 -16.59
C HIS A 177 -7.44 -0.05 -15.34
N ALA A 178 -7.66 1.21 -14.99
CA ALA A 178 -8.56 1.59 -13.93
C ALA A 178 -10.00 1.32 -14.36
N ASN A 179 -10.72 0.52 -13.59
CA ASN A 179 -12.09 0.16 -13.88
C ASN A 179 -12.97 1.38 -14.13
N ASN A 180 -13.79 1.34 -15.19
CA ASN A 180 -14.81 2.30 -15.57
C ASN A 180 -14.34 3.68 -16.09
N PHE A 181 -13.03 3.92 -16.26
CA PHE A 181 -12.55 5.19 -16.81
C PHE A 181 -12.24 5.14 -18.31
N ASP A 182 -11.94 3.98 -18.83
CA ASP A 182 -11.65 3.72 -20.25
C ASP A 182 -12.82 4.05 -21.18
N THR A 183 -14.04 3.94 -20.70
CA THR A 183 -15.28 4.27 -21.44
C THR A 183 -15.60 5.76 -21.45
N LEU A 184 -14.96 6.56 -20.59
CA LEU A 184 -15.24 7.99 -20.46
C LEU A 184 -14.49 8.81 -21.50
N THR A 185 -15.10 9.91 -21.94
CA THR A 185 -14.45 10.90 -22.80
C THR A 185 -13.46 11.75 -22.02
N LYS A 186 -12.55 12.44 -22.73
CA LYS A 186 -11.64 13.43 -22.13
C LYS A 186 -12.38 14.46 -21.28
N GLU A 187 -13.48 15.02 -21.81
CA GLU A 187 -14.27 16.06 -21.17
C GLU A 187 -14.92 15.55 -19.87
N GLU A 188 -15.43 14.32 -19.87
CA GLU A 188 -16.02 13.69 -18.68
C GLU A 188 -14.96 13.44 -17.60
N LEU A 189 -13.76 12.99 -17.98
CA LEU A 189 -12.64 12.80 -17.08
C LEU A 189 -12.18 14.14 -16.46
N LEU A 190 -11.99 15.17 -17.28
CA LEU A 190 -11.63 16.51 -16.81
C LEU A 190 -12.69 17.09 -15.86
N LYS A 191 -13.98 16.88 -16.13
CA LYS A 191 -15.06 17.28 -15.23
C LYS A 191 -14.97 16.58 -13.87
N LYS A 192 -14.63 15.30 -13.84
CA LYS A 192 -14.43 14.55 -12.58
C LYS A 192 -13.26 15.09 -11.77
N LEU A 193 -12.19 15.59 -12.39
CA LEU A 193 -11.02 16.14 -11.71
C LEU A 193 -11.26 17.44 -10.94
N VAL A 194 -12.38 18.12 -11.19
CA VAL A 194 -12.76 19.36 -10.46
C VAL A 194 -12.95 19.08 -8.96
N THR A 195 -13.42 17.88 -8.61
CA THR A 195 -13.63 17.47 -7.22
C THR A 195 -12.57 16.44 -6.83
N PRO A 196 -11.76 16.68 -5.79
CA PRO A 196 -10.80 15.69 -5.32
C PRO A 196 -11.50 14.40 -4.84
N SER A 197 -11.04 13.25 -5.33
CA SER A 197 -11.55 11.93 -4.96
C SER A 197 -10.39 10.97 -4.70
N SER A 198 -10.67 9.80 -4.12
CA SER A 198 -9.68 8.72 -3.95
C SER A 198 -9.13 8.22 -5.29
N GLU A 199 -9.90 8.32 -6.35
CA GLU A 199 -9.60 7.83 -7.70
C GLU A 199 -8.87 8.86 -8.58
N ARG A 200 -8.63 10.08 -8.10
CA ARG A 200 -8.17 11.19 -8.96
C ARG A 200 -6.87 10.90 -9.73
N HIS A 201 -5.94 10.10 -9.17
CA HIS A 201 -4.69 9.77 -9.85
C HIS A 201 -4.93 8.90 -11.08
N PHE A 202 -5.85 7.95 -10.98
CA PHE A 202 -6.26 7.08 -12.08
C PHE A 202 -7.05 7.86 -13.14
N ILE A 203 -7.88 8.81 -12.71
CA ILE A 203 -8.62 9.71 -13.61
C ILE A 203 -7.65 10.63 -14.36
N MET A 204 -6.62 11.19 -13.68
CA MET A 204 -5.59 12.00 -14.32
C MET A 204 -4.82 11.18 -15.38
N TYR A 205 -4.44 9.96 -15.03
CA TYR A 205 -3.72 9.06 -15.93
C TYR A 205 -4.52 8.74 -17.19
N GLU A 206 -5.78 8.40 -17.05
CA GLU A 206 -6.68 8.14 -18.17
C GLU A 206 -6.99 9.41 -18.99
N ALA A 207 -7.12 10.56 -18.34
CA ALA A 207 -7.27 11.84 -19.05
C ALA A 207 -6.06 12.14 -19.94
N LEU A 208 -4.83 11.91 -19.45
CA LEU A 208 -3.60 12.04 -20.24
C LEU A 208 -3.62 11.10 -21.45
N ARG A 209 -4.02 9.83 -21.26
CA ARG A 209 -4.17 8.85 -22.33
C ARG A 209 -5.17 9.31 -23.40
N LYS A 210 -6.27 9.96 -23.01
CA LYS A 210 -7.29 10.55 -23.90
C LYS A 210 -6.88 11.91 -24.49
N GLY A 211 -5.60 12.33 -24.31
CA GLY A 211 -5.07 13.54 -24.91
C GLY A 211 -5.31 14.82 -24.11
N ALA A 212 -5.57 14.74 -22.80
CA ALA A 212 -5.54 15.91 -21.95
C ALA A 212 -4.10 16.43 -21.82
N THR A 213 -3.93 17.74 -21.77
CA THR A 213 -2.64 18.36 -21.57
C THR A 213 -2.28 18.48 -20.08
N VAL A 214 -0.98 18.62 -19.80
CA VAL A 214 -0.49 18.88 -18.43
C VAL A 214 -1.14 20.13 -17.85
N ASP A 215 -1.26 21.20 -18.65
CA ASP A 215 -1.86 22.47 -18.22
C ASP A 215 -3.36 22.34 -17.93
N GLU A 216 -4.13 21.61 -18.73
CA GLU A 216 -5.54 21.35 -18.47
C GLU A 216 -5.75 20.68 -17.12
N ILE A 217 -4.94 19.67 -16.81
CA ILE A 217 -5.02 18.94 -15.52
C ILE A 217 -4.53 19.83 -14.37
N PHE A 218 -3.43 20.57 -14.56
CA PHE A 218 -2.92 21.50 -13.55
C PHE A 218 -3.97 22.57 -13.19
N GLU A 219 -4.62 23.18 -14.17
CA GLU A 219 -5.63 24.21 -13.91
C GLU A 219 -6.81 23.69 -13.08
N LEU A 220 -7.22 22.45 -13.29
CA LEU A 220 -8.32 21.84 -12.57
C LEU A 220 -7.92 21.35 -11.17
N THR A 221 -6.74 20.74 -11.03
CA THR A 221 -6.34 20.02 -9.82
C THR A 221 -5.38 20.81 -8.94
N LYS A 222 -4.61 21.73 -9.52
CA LYS A 222 -3.45 22.42 -8.94
C LYS A 222 -2.35 21.46 -8.43
N VAL A 223 -2.38 20.21 -8.90
CA VAL A 223 -1.24 19.31 -8.76
C VAL A 223 -0.08 19.86 -9.59
N LYS A 224 1.12 19.96 -9.01
CA LYS A 224 2.29 20.51 -9.71
C LYS A 224 2.57 19.77 -11.01
N THR A 225 2.93 20.53 -12.05
CA THR A 225 3.17 20.02 -13.42
C THR A 225 4.20 18.89 -13.44
N TYR A 226 5.25 18.97 -12.63
CA TYR A 226 6.23 17.90 -12.48
C TYR A 226 5.59 16.51 -12.28
N PHE A 227 4.62 16.38 -11.38
CA PHE A 227 3.97 15.10 -11.09
C PHE A 227 3.06 14.65 -12.23
N ILE A 228 2.42 15.59 -12.91
CA ILE A 228 1.59 15.30 -14.08
C ILE A 228 2.45 14.88 -15.28
N GLU A 229 3.61 15.51 -15.46
CA GLU A 229 4.60 15.15 -16.48
C GLU A 229 5.14 13.74 -16.27
N GLN A 230 5.47 13.37 -15.03
CA GLN A 230 5.88 12.00 -14.68
C GLN A 230 4.79 10.96 -15.01
N MET A 231 3.52 11.28 -14.76
CA MET A 231 2.40 10.43 -15.19
C MET A 231 2.29 10.34 -16.70
N LYS A 232 2.51 11.45 -17.42
CA LYS A 232 2.47 11.48 -18.88
C LYS A 232 3.56 10.59 -19.49
N GLU A 233 4.78 10.64 -18.94
CA GLU A 233 5.87 9.74 -19.38
C GLU A 233 5.49 8.26 -19.18
N LEU A 234 4.83 7.90 -18.08
CA LEU A 234 4.32 6.54 -17.85
C LEU A 234 3.24 6.16 -18.86
N VAL A 235 2.33 7.08 -19.21
CA VAL A 235 1.31 6.85 -20.26
C VAL A 235 2.00 6.58 -21.61
N GLU A 236 2.99 7.38 -21.97
CA GLU A 236 3.73 7.24 -23.24
C GLU A 236 4.47 5.89 -23.32
N GLU A 237 5.03 5.41 -22.21
CA GLU A 237 5.67 4.10 -22.12
C GLU A 237 4.63 2.97 -22.21
N GLU A 238 3.52 3.11 -21.51
CA GLU A 238 2.41 2.14 -21.54
C GLU A 238 1.81 2.00 -22.94
N GLU A 239 1.63 3.09 -23.68
CA GLU A 239 1.13 3.04 -25.06
C GLU A 239 2.08 2.27 -26.01
N LYS A 240 3.40 2.41 -25.83
CA LYS A 240 4.38 1.60 -26.56
C LYS A 240 4.28 0.11 -26.22
N LEU A 241 4.08 -0.22 -24.95
CA LEU A 241 3.89 -1.59 -24.49
C LEU A 241 2.58 -2.19 -25.04
N LEU A 242 1.49 -1.44 -25.04
CA LEU A 242 0.20 -1.85 -25.61
C LEU A 242 0.27 -2.14 -27.10
N ALA A 243 1.16 -1.46 -27.85
CA ALA A 243 1.41 -1.76 -29.25
C ALA A 243 2.06 -3.15 -29.47
N CYS A 244 2.65 -3.75 -28.43
CA CYS A 244 3.23 -5.09 -28.45
C CYS A 244 2.25 -6.19 -27.98
N LYS A 245 0.98 -5.86 -27.70
CA LYS A 245 -0.02 -6.80 -27.19
C LYS A 245 -0.01 -8.16 -27.91
N GLY A 246 0.02 -9.24 -27.15
CA GLY A 246 0.16 -10.61 -27.64
C GLY A 246 1.60 -11.04 -27.97
N ASN A 247 2.58 -10.14 -27.88
CA ASN A 247 3.98 -10.42 -28.17
C ASN A 247 4.89 -9.91 -27.06
N MET A 248 6.01 -10.60 -26.86
CA MET A 248 7.05 -10.14 -25.94
C MET A 248 7.70 -8.86 -26.46
N PRO A 249 7.83 -7.79 -25.68
CA PRO A 249 8.51 -6.56 -26.10
C PRO A 249 10.02 -6.80 -26.29
N SER A 250 10.70 -5.85 -26.92
CA SER A 250 12.16 -5.92 -27.06
C SER A 250 12.85 -5.85 -25.68
N ASP A 251 14.11 -6.31 -25.63
CA ASP A 251 14.90 -6.32 -24.40
C ASP A 251 15.08 -4.90 -23.83
N GLU A 252 15.25 -3.91 -24.69
CA GLU A 252 15.35 -2.49 -24.30
C GLU A 252 14.04 -1.97 -23.73
N MET A 253 12.91 -2.29 -24.36
CA MET A 253 11.57 -1.89 -23.91
C MET A 253 11.24 -2.52 -22.56
N LEU A 254 11.52 -3.82 -22.39
CA LEU A 254 11.30 -4.51 -21.12
C LEU A 254 12.17 -3.93 -20.02
N THR A 255 13.43 -3.63 -20.32
CA THR A 255 14.37 -2.98 -19.38
C THR A 255 13.89 -1.60 -18.97
N SER A 256 13.45 -0.77 -19.94
CA SER A 256 12.90 0.57 -19.67
C SER A 256 11.66 0.50 -18.77
N ALA A 257 10.73 -0.36 -19.11
CA ALA A 257 9.51 -0.55 -18.32
C ALA A 257 9.80 -0.97 -16.87
N LYS A 258 10.74 -1.89 -16.66
CA LYS A 258 11.15 -2.29 -15.30
C LYS A 258 11.77 -1.13 -14.53
N LYS A 259 12.63 -0.34 -15.16
CA LYS A 259 13.23 0.88 -14.56
C LYS A 259 12.20 1.94 -14.20
N ASP A 260 11.13 2.04 -14.96
CA ASP A 260 10.00 2.94 -14.69
C ASP A 260 8.98 2.35 -13.69
N GLY A 261 9.24 1.15 -13.15
CA GLY A 261 8.49 0.54 -12.05
C GLY A 261 7.30 -0.33 -12.47
N PHE A 262 7.16 -0.68 -13.77
CA PHE A 262 6.15 -1.63 -14.22
C PHE A 262 6.41 -3.01 -13.63
N SER A 263 5.44 -3.56 -12.90
CA SER A 263 5.53 -4.92 -12.37
C SER A 263 5.31 -5.97 -13.46
N ASP A 264 5.83 -7.19 -13.24
CA ASP A 264 5.61 -8.30 -14.16
C ASP A 264 4.10 -8.59 -14.31
N LYS A 265 3.35 -8.47 -13.22
CA LYS A 265 1.89 -8.59 -13.22
C LYS A 265 1.20 -7.53 -14.08
N TYR A 266 1.64 -6.27 -13.97
CA TYR A 266 1.06 -5.20 -14.78
C TYR A 266 1.43 -5.34 -16.25
N LEU A 267 2.67 -5.70 -16.54
CA LEU A 267 3.10 -6.02 -17.91
C LEU A 267 2.30 -7.19 -18.50
N SER A 268 2.02 -8.23 -17.69
CA SER A 268 1.15 -9.34 -18.09
C SER A 268 -0.25 -8.88 -18.50
N GLN A 269 -0.83 -7.94 -17.75
CA GLN A 269 -2.14 -7.36 -18.07
C GLN A 269 -2.12 -6.52 -19.35
N LEU A 270 -1.08 -5.71 -19.55
CA LEU A 270 -0.93 -4.86 -20.74
C LEU A 270 -0.71 -5.68 -22.01
N LEU A 271 0.15 -6.67 -21.92
CA LEU A 271 0.63 -7.46 -23.07
C LEU A 271 -0.25 -8.67 -23.36
N GLU A 272 -1.12 -9.09 -22.44
CA GLU A 272 -1.87 -10.35 -22.51
C GLU A 272 -0.94 -11.58 -22.67
N ILE A 273 0.18 -11.57 -21.94
CA ILE A 273 1.18 -12.65 -21.87
C ILE A 273 1.24 -13.14 -20.43
N PRO A 274 1.43 -14.45 -20.16
CA PRO A 274 1.59 -14.96 -18.80
C PRO A 274 2.71 -14.24 -18.04
N GLU A 275 2.45 -13.91 -16.77
CA GLU A 275 3.42 -13.21 -15.89
C GLU A 275 4.74 -13.99 -15.77
N GLU A 276 4.67 -15.32 -15.72
CA GLU A 276 5.83 -16.20 -15.67
C GLU A 276 6.74 -16.05 -16.90
N ASP A 277 6.17 -15.89 -18.09
CA ASP A 277 6.95 -15.70 -19.32
C ASP A 277 7.70 -14.36 -19.31
N ILE A 278 7.08 -13.31 -18.79
CA ILE A 278 7.71 -11.99 -18.65
C ILE A 278 8.86 -12.08 -17.62
N ARG A 279 8.61 -12.72 -16.48
CA ARG A 279 9.62 -12.94 -15.44
C ARG A 279 10.83 -13.73 -16.00
N ASN A 280 10.56 -14.84 -16.67
CA ASN A 280 11.60 -15.68 -17.27
C ASN A 280 12.40 -14.90 -18.33
N LYS A 281 11.72 -14.11 -19.15
CA LYS A 281 12.38 -13.29 -20.16
C LYS A 281 13.30 -12.25 -19.52
N ARG A 282 12.81 -11.46 -18.54
CA ARG A 282 13.64 -10.42 -17.91
C ARG A 282 14.87 -10.99 -17.21
N ILE A 283 14.72 -12.12 -16.52
CA ILE A 283 15.85 -12.82 -15.86
C ILE A 283 16.85 -13.29 -16.92
N SER A 284 16.39 -13.86 -18.03
CA SER A 284 17.25 -14.35 -19.11
C SER A 284 18.11 -13.27 -19.76
N ILE A 285 17.70 -12.01 -19.71
CA ILE A 285 18.45 -10.85 -20.23
C ILE A 285 19.17 -10.07 -19.11
N GLY A 286 19.20 -10.61 -17.88
CA GLY A 286 19.90 -9.99 -16.75
C GLY A 286 19.20 -8.76 -16.15
N VAL A 287 17.91 -8.60 -16.38
CA VAL A 287 17.10 -7.54 -15.76
C VAL A 287 16.51 -8.07 -14.44
N GLU A 288 17.28 -7.87 -13.39
CA GLU A 288 16.96 -8.28 -12.03
C GLU A 288 17.02 -7.09 -11.07
N GLU A 289 16.34 -7.20 -9.94
CA GLU A 289 16.32 -6.17 -8.90
C GLU A 289 17.68 -6.06 -8.21
N ALA A 290 18.15 -4.84 -8.05
CA ALA A 290 19.16 -4.48 -7.09
C ALA A 290 18.52 -4.12 -5.75
N TRP A 291 19.24 -4.30 -4.67
CA TRP A 291 18.79 -4.02 -3.31
C TRP A 291 19.67 -2.95 -2.68
N GLU A 292 19.05 -1.84 -2.31
CA GLU A 292 19.75 -0.74 -1.63
C GLU A 292 19.22 -0.54 -0.22
N GLY A 293 20.07 0.01 0.65
CA GLY A 293 19.75 0.23 2.05
C GLY A 293 19.44 1.69 2.36
N VAL A 294 18.41 1.90 3.16
CA VAL A 294 18.21 3.16 3.91
C VAL A 294 18.88 2.99 5.26
N HIS A 295 20.00 3.67 5.44
CA HIS A 295 20.79 3.57 6.67
C HIS A 295 20.15 4.35 7.82
N VAL A 296 20.12 3.73 9.00
CA VAL A 296 19.56 4.36 10.20
C VAL A 296 20.61 5.21 10.89
N SER A 297 20.31 6.51 11.04
CA SER A 297 21.22 7.48 11.62
C SER A 297 21.51 7.19 13.09
N GLY A 298 22.79 7.22 13.45
CA GLY A 298 23.23 7.00 14.84
C GLY A 298 23.19 5.53 15.30
N THR A 299 22.80 4.59 14.45
CA THR A 299 22.77 3.17 14.74
C THR A 299 23.67 2.45 13.74
N PRO A 300 24.89 2.04 14.12
CA PRO A 300 25.79 1.35 13.22
C PRO A 300 25.17 0.06 12.69
N ASP A 301 25.44 -0.22 11.41
CA ASP A 301 25.03 -1.45 10.72
C ASP A 301 23.50 -1.71 10.63
N SER A 302 22.68 -0.73 10.99
CA SER A 302 21.23 -0.82 10.84
C SER A 302 20.77 -0.17 9.55
N ALA A 303 20.05 -0.93 8.74
CA ALA A 303 19.42 -0.47 7.51
C ALA A 303 18.16 -1.28 7.23
N TYR A 304 17.26 -0.72 6.45
CA TYR A 304 16.19 -1.47 5.80
C TYR A 304 16.32 -1.32 4.29
N TYR A 305 15.87 -2.33 3.57
CA TYR A 305 16.20 -2.52 2.17
C TYR A 305 14.98 -2.29 1.28
N TYR A 306 15.25 -1.77 0.07
CA TYR A 306 14.26 -1.62 -0.99
C TYR A 306 14.86 -2.09 -2.32
N SER A 307 14.01 -2.57 -3.22
CA SER A 307 14.41 -3.00 -4.56
C SER A 307 14.47 -1.82 -5.52
N THR A 308 15.30 -1.93 -6.55
CA THR A 308 15.33 -0.98 -7.67
C THR A 308 15.95 -1.65 -8.90
N TYR A 309 15.49 -1.22 -10.09
CA TYR A 309 16.13 -1.57 -11.37
C TYR A 309 17.10 -0.48 -11.85
N ASN A 310 17.34 0.55 -11.03
CA ASN A 310 18.13 1.73 -11.37
C ASN A 310 19.46 1.82 -10.57
N ALA A 311 19.94 0.72 -10.03
CA ALA A 311 21.19 0.66 -9.29
C ALA A 311 21.84 -0.73 -9.41
N GLU A 312 23.06 -0.87 -8.89
CA GLU A 312 23.73 -2.15 -8.69
C GLU A 312 23.37 -2.72 -7.30
N ASP A 313 23.24 -4.04 -7.22
CA ASP A 313 22.94 -4.72 -5.95
C ASP A 313 24.10 -4.64 -4.95
N LYS A 314 23.85 -3.96 -3.84
CA LYS A 314 24.82 -3.77 -2.74
C LYS A 314 24.39 -4.42 -1.42
N ASN A 315 23.25 -5.11 -1.41
CA ASN A 315 22.78 -5.74 -0.19
C ASN A 315 23.54 -7.06 0.07
N PRO A 316 24.32 -7.16 1.14
CA PRO A 316 24.98 -8.40 1.51
C PRO A 316 23.94 -9.45 1.95
N VAL A 317 24.12 -10.68 1.45
CA VAL A 317 23.33 -11.85 1.90
C VAL A 317 24.09 -12.49 3.05
N SER A 318 23.47 -12.68 4.23
CA SER A 318 24.05 -13.46 5.30
C SER A 318 24.09 -14.94 4.90
N THR A 319 25.19 -15.62 5.18
CA THR A 319 25.39 -17.06 4.86
C THR A 319 25.46 -17.94 6.10
N ASP A 320 25.58 -17.35 7.29
CA ASP A 320 25.99 -18.07 8.52
C ASP A 320 24.81 -18.62 9.32
N LYS A 321 23.60 -18.11 9.09
CA LYS A 321 22.41 -18.49 9.85
C LYS A 321 21.29 -18.97 8.94
N GLN A 322 20.48 -19.87 9.47
CA GLN A 322 19.21 -20.21 8.84
C GLN A 322 18.25 -19.04 8.99
N LYS A 323 17.57 -18.68 7.89
CA LYS A 323 16.69 -17.53 7.80
C LYS A 323 15.24 -17.95 7.76
N ILE A 324 14.37 -17.14 8.36
CA ILE A 324 12.91 -17.26 8.25
C ILE A 324 12.35 -15.91 7.83
N MET A 325 11.52 -15.92 6.80
CA MET A 325 10.84 -14.73 6.30
C MET A 325 9.43 -14.65 6.89
N ILE A 326 9.02 -13.46 7.31
CA ILE A 326 7.69 -13.15 7.84
C ILE A 326 7.07 -12.08 6.94
N LEU A 327 5.88 -12.34 6.41
CA LEU A 327 5.13 -11.36 5.64
C LEU A 327 4.25 -10.54 6.57
N GLY A 328 4.36 -9.22 6.47
CA GLY A 328 3.59 -8.26 7.24
C GLY A 328 2.17 -8.05 6.71
N GLY A 329 1.45 -7.12 7.31
CA GLY A 329 0.02 -6.90 7.04
C GLY A 329 -0.30 -5.97 5.88
N GLY A 330 0.69 -5.30 5.29
CA GLY A 330 0.42 -4.26 4.30
C GLY A 330 -0.30 -3.04 4.90
N PRO A 331 -1.04 -2.27 4.10
CA PRO A 331 -1.75 -1.09 4.58
C PRO A 331 -2.87 -1.45 5.55
N ASN A 332 -3.06 -0.62 6.57
CA ASN A 332 -4.19 -0.75 7.46
C ASN A 332 -5.52 -0.66 6.69
N ARG A 333 -6.51 -1.45 7.12
CA ARG A 333 -7.85 -1.47 6.54
C ARG A 333 -8.90 -1.80 7.60
N ILE A 334 -10.15 -1.44 7.34
CA ILE A 334 -11.25 -1.77 8.23
C ILE A 334 -11.37 -3.30 8.35
N GLY A 335 -11.36 -3.80 9.58
CA GLY A 335 -11.41 -5.23 9.90
C GLY A 335 -10.04 -5.91 10.01
N GLN A 336 -8.94 -5.14 9.90
CA GLN A 336 -7.58 -5.63 10.08
C GLN A 336 -6.77 -4.58 10.87
N GLY A 337 -6.52 -4.84 12.12
CA GLY A 337 -5.90 -3.90 13.05
C GLY A 337 -4.45 -4.26 13.40
N ILE A 338 -3.96 -3.63 14.46
CA ILE A 338 -2.58 -3.74 14.94
C ILE A 338 -2.20 -5.14 15.46
N GLU A 339 -3.19 -5.97 15.78
CA GLU A 339 -2.99 -7.35 16.24
C GLU A 339 -2.16 -8.20 15.26
N PHE A 340 -2.28 -7.97 13.97
CA PHE A 340 -1.50 -8.67 12.95
C PHE A 340 -0.03 -8.23 12.98
N ASP A 341 0.22 -6.94 13.14
CA ASP A 341 1.59 -6.43 13.27
C ASP A 341 2.24 -6.92 14.56
N TYR A 342 1.49 -6.94 15.66
CA TYR A 342 1.91 -7.52 16.93
C TYR A 342 2.36 -8.98 16.78
N CYS A 343 1.61 -9.80 16.04
CA CYS A 343 1.99 -11.19 15.75
C CYS A 343 3.31 -11.27 14.98
N CYS A 344 3.51 -10.43 13.96
CA CYS A 344 4.75 -10.40 13.19
C CYS A 344 5.96 -10.03 14.05
N VAL A 345 5.82 -9.03 14.93
CA VAL A 345 6.87 -8.57 15.85
C VAL A 345 7.25 -9.68 16.83
N HIS A 346 6.27 -10.30 17.48
CA HIS A 346 6.52 -11.38 18.44
C HIS A 346 7.09 -12.64 17.78
N ALA A 347 6.66 -12.95 16.55
CA ALA A 347 7.25 -14.04 15.78
C ALA A 347 8.74 -13.79 15.50
N SER A 348 9.08 -12.58 15.06
CA SER A 348 10.48 -12.20 14.84
C SER A 348 11.31 -12.36 16.12
N GLN A 349 10.84 -11.84 17.24
CA GLN A 349 11.51 -11.93 18.54
C GLN A 349 11.69 -13.39 19.01
N ALA A 350 10.68 -14.24 18.83
CA ALA A 350 10.76 -15.65 19.20
C ALA A 350 11.78 -16.40 18.34
N LEU A 351 11.75 -16.18 17.04
CA LEU A 351 12.67 -16.82 16.09
C LEU A 351 14.13 -16.39 16.31
N LYS A 352 14.38 -15.10 16.60
CA LYS A 352 15.71 -14.62 17.00
C LYS A 352 16.23 -15.35 18.24
N LYS A 353 15.39 -15.54 19.27
CA LYS A 353 15.76 -16.29 20.48
C LYS A 353 16.08 -17.76 20.18
N MET A 354 15.49 -18.33 19.12
CA MET A 354 15.77 -19.68 18.65
C MET A 354 17.04 -19.77 17.79
N GLY A 355 17.68 -18.65 17.48
CA GLY A 355 18.91 -18.58 16.69
C GLY A 355 18.73 -18.40 15.19
N PHE A 356 17.49 -18.17 14.72
CA PHE A 356 17.25 -17.85 13.31
C PHE A 356 17.56 -16.38 13.02
N GLU A 357 18.00 -16.09 11.80
CA GLU A 357 17.99 -14.75 11.24
C GLU A 357 16.58 -14.47 10.70
N THR A 358 15.99 -13.37 11.13
CA THR A 358 14.60 -13.01 10.78
C THR A 358 14.56 -11.96 9.70
N ILE A 359 13.70 -12.19 8.71
CA ILE A 359 13.43 -11.25 7.63
C ILE A 359 11.96 -10.85 7.71
N ILE A 360 11.68 -9.56 7.74
CA ILE A 360 10.31 -9.03 7.59
C ILE A 360 10.18 -8.33 6.25
N VAL A 361 9.05 -8.57 5.57
CA VAL A 361 8.64 -7.85 4.35
C VAL A 361 7.34 -7.14 4.64
N ASN A 362 7.31 -5.80 4.55
CA ASN A 362 6.11 -5.00 4.76
C ASN A 362 6.26 -3.61 4.11
N CYS A 363 5.15 -2.96 3.76
CA CYS A 363 5.11 -1.62 3.14
C CYS A 363 4.35 -0.57 3.97
N ASN A 364 3.98 -0.90 5.20
CA ASN A 364 3.21 0.00 6.07
C ASN A 364 4.14 0.77 7.01
N PRO A 365 4.29 2.11 6.84
CA PRO A 365 5.20 2.89 7.69
C PRO A 365 4.69 3.10 9.12
N GLU A 366 3.42 2.79 9.41
CA GLU A 366 2.80 3.00 10.71
C GLU A 366 2.94 1.80 11.65
N THR A 367 3.64 0.74 11.25
CA THR A 367 3.75 -0.53 11.99
C THR A 367 5.10 -0.69 12.65
N VAL A 368 5.12 -1.41 13.80
CA VAL A 368 6.35 -1.72 14.55
C VAL A 368 7.18 -2.78 13.82
N SER A 369 6.55 -3.66 13.04
CA SER A 369 7.26 -4.63 12.21
C SER A 369 8.20 -3.98 11.18
N THR A 370 7.94 -2.72 10.83
CA THR A 370 8.81 -1.92 9.96
C THR A 370 9.79 -1.02 10.72
N ASP A 371 9.96 -1.20 12.01
CA ASP A 371 11.04 -0.57 12.75
C ASP A 371 12.35 -1.36 12.54
N TYR A 372 13.45 -0.63 12.42
CA TYR A 372 14.75 -1.16 12.01
C TYR A 372 15.35 -2.22 12.95
N ASP A 373 14.90 -2.27 14.20
CA ASP A 373 15.39 -3.18 15.24
C ASP A 373 14.48 -4.38 15.52
N THR A 374 13.33 -4.47 14.84
CA THR A 374 12.34 -5.55 15.03
C THR A 374 12.83 -6.86 14.44
N SER A 375 13.37 -6.84 13.22
CA SER A 375 13.95 -8.02 12.54
C SER A 375 15.44 -7.82 12.31
N ASP A 376 16.14 -8.89 11.90
CA ASP A 376 17.56 -8.78 11.50
C ASP A 376 17.66 -8.12 10.13
N LYS A 377 16.68 -8.35 9.26
CA LYS A 377 16.53 -7.66 7.96
C LYS A 377 15.09 -7.24 7.73
N LEU A 378 14.92 -6.01 7.34
CA LEU A 378 13.64 -5.47 6.90
C LEU A 378 13.70 -5.13 5.42
N TYR A 379 12.79 -5.68 4.64
CA TYR A 379 12.53 -5.29 3.26
C TYR A 379 11.27 -4.43 3.21
N PHE A 380 11.47 -3.16 2.85
CA PHE A 380 10.36 -2.22 2.73
C PHE A 380 9.79 -2.28 1.30
N GLU A 381 8.94 -3.30 1.06
CA GLU A 381 8.49 -3.67 -0.28
C GLU A 381 6.98 -4.00 -0.30
N PRO A 382 6.35 -3.89 -1.49
CA PRO A 382 4.99 -4.37 -1.68
C PRO A 382 4.85 -5.86 -1.34
N LEU A 383 3.68 -6.25 -0.84
CA LEU A 383 3.36 -7.65 -0.58
C LEU A 383 2.70 -8.27 -1.82
N THR A 384 3.43 -8.33 -2.92
CA THR A 384 3.03 -9.02 -4.16
C THR A 384 3.84 -10.30 -4.34
N VAL A 385 3.36 -11.19 -5.21
CA VAL A 385 4.09 -12.43 -5.52
C VAL A 385 5.46 -12.12 -6.10
N GLU A 386 5.56 -11.16 -7.03
CA GLU A 386 6.81 -10.73 -7.66
C GLU A 386 7.83 -10.23 -6.62
N ASP A 387 7.44 -9.26 -5.80
CA ASP A 387 8.34 -8.63 -4.84
C ASP A 387 8.80 -9.63 -3.76
N VAL A 388 7.89 -10.49 -3.27
CA VAL A 388 8.22 -11.53 -2.28
C VAL A 388 9.11 -12.63 -2.86
N LEU A 389 8.85 -13.08 -4.09
CA LEU A 389 9.70 -14.07 -4.78
C LEU A 389 11.11 -13.56 -5.00
N SER A 390 11.27 -12.29 -5.35
CA SER A 390 12.58 -11.68 -5.54
C SER A 390 13.40 -11.71 -4.26
N ILE A 391 12.80 -11.33 -3.12
CA ILE A 391 13.45 -11.40 -1.81
C ILE A 391 13.75 -12.85 -1.42
N TYR A 392 12.78 -13.77 -1.65
CA TYR A 392 12.94 -15.19 -1.33
C TYR A 392 14.11 -15.81 -2.10
N ASN A 393 14.23 -15.52 -3.39
CA ASN A 393 15.30 -16.03 -4.24
C ASN A 393 16.67 -15.45 -3.86
N LYS A 394 16.71 -14.19 -3.41
CA LYS A 394 17.93 -13.57 -2.92
C LYS A 394 18.37 -14.13 -1.57
N GLU A 395 17.49 -14.15 -0.61
CA GLU A 395 17.81 -14.49 0.78
C GLU A 395 17.85 -16.00 1.05
N LYS A 396 17.15 -16.79 0.24
CA LYS A 396 17.01 -18.25 0.37
C LYS A 396 16.66 -18.70 1.79
N PRO A 397 15.58 -18.17 2.37
CA PRO A 397 15.17 -18.55 3.71
C PRO A 397 14.70 -20.01 3.76
N LEU A 398 14.69 -20.59 4.96
CA LEU A 398 14.13 -21.92 5.20
C LEU A 398 12.64 -22.02 4.76
N GLY A 399 11.93 -20.92 4.87
CA GLY A 399 10.56 -20.76 4.41
C GLY A 399 9.97 -19.42 4.83
N VAL A 400 8.68 -19.26 4.52
CA VAL A 400 7.90 -18.02 4.69
C VAL A 400 6.72 -18.26 5.62
N ILE A 401 6.54 -17.39 6.60
CA ILE A 401 5.35 -17.34 7.46
C ILE A 401 4.37 -16.33 6.86
N ALA A 402 3.20 -16.81 6.41
CA ALA A 402 2.17 -16.00 5.76
C ALA A 402 0.95 -15.72 6.66
N GLN A 403 0.82 -16.37 7.82
CA GLN A 403 -0.42 -16.31 8.62
C GLN A 403 -0.51 -15.11 9.56
N PHE A 404 0.60 -14.42 9.85
CA PHE A 404 0.63 -13.40 10.91
C PHE A 404 0.26 -12.01 10.40
N GLY A 405 0.43 -11.74 9.12
CA GLY A 405 0.10 -10.45 8.50
C GLY A 405 -1.37 -10.25 8.11
N GLY A 406 -2.28 -11.14 8.52
CA GLY A 406 -3.69 -11.07 8.15
C GLY A 406 -3.94 -11.53 6.71
N GLN A 407 -4.99 -10.98 6.07
CA GLN A 407 -5.45 -11.43 4.76
C GLN A 407 -4.46 -11.19 3.63
N THR A 408 -3.66 -10.13 3.68
CA THR A 408 -2.72 -9.76 2.63
C THR A 408 -1.76 -10.89 2.25
N PRO A 409 -0.96 -11.43 3.19
CA PRO A 409 -0.06 -12.52 2.86
C PRO A 409 -0.80 -13.85 2.59
N LEU A 410 -1.97 -14.07 3.16
CA LEU A 410 -2.77 -15.27 2.87
C LEU A 410 -3.21 -15.31 1.40
N ASN A 411 -3.61 -14.17 0.84
CA ASN A 411 -4.06 -14.07 -0.55
C ASN A 411 -2.98 -14.46 -1.58
N ILE A 412 -1.70 -14.35 -1.23
CA ILE A 412 -0.58 -14.70 -2.13
C ILE A 412 0.08 -16.02 -1.77
N ALA A 413 -0.27 -16.65 -0.66
CA ALA A 413 0.42 -17.84 -0.14
C ALA A 413 0.38 -19.03 -1.11
N ALA A 414 -0.77 -19.32 -1.71
CA ALA A 414 -0.93 -20.42 -2.68
C ALA A 414 -0.09 -20.18 -3.95
N GLU A 415 -0.05 -18.96 -4.46
CA GLU A 415 0.75 -18.63 -5.63
C GLU A 415 2.26 -18.63 -5.33
N LEU A 416 2.67 -18.21 -4.15
CA LEU A 416 4.04 -18.33 -3.67
C LEU A 416 4.47 -19.81 -3.61
N GLU A 417 3.64 -20.69 -3.02
CA GLU A 417 3.90 -22.14 -2.96
C GLU A 417 4.03 -22.75 -4.35
N LYS A 418 3.15 -22.40 -5.28
CA LYS A 418 3.20 -22.82 -6.69
C LYS A 418 4.52 -22.42 -7.36
N ASN A 419 5.11 -21.30 -6.96
CA ASN A 419 6.40 -20.81 -7.44
C ASN A 419 7.60 -21.33 -6.60
N GLY A 420 7.41 -22.38 -5.80
CA GLY A 420 8.48 -23.06 -5.08
C GLY A 420 8.82 -22.48 -3.71
N VAL A 421 8.06 -21.52 -3.21
CA VAL A 421 8.24 -20.97 -1.86
C VAL A 421 7.72 -21.96 -0.83
N LYS A 422 8.52 -22.31 0.15
CA LYS A 422 8.08 -23.14 1.28
C LYS A 422 7.30 -22.30 2.28
N ILE A 423 6.00 -22.53 2.40
CA ILE A 423 5.18 -21.91 3.44
C ILE A 423 5.37 -22.67 4.76
N LEU A 424 5.65 -21.94 5.83
CA LEU A 424 5.83 -22.46 7.19
C LEU A 424 4.54 -22.26 7.99
N GLY A 425 4.22 -23.22 8.84
CA GLY A 425 2.98 -23.24 9.60
C GLY A 425 1.86 -23.95 8.85
N THR A 426 0.68 -23.33 8.75
CA THR A 426 -0.46 -23.90 8.03
C THR A 426 -0.22 -23.83 6.52
N SER A 427 -0.40 -24.95 5.82
CA SER A 427 -0.24 -24.99 4.36
C SER A 427 -1.34 -24.20 3.64
N PRO A 428 -1.08 -23.67 2.44
CA PRO A 428 -2.10 -23.00 1.65
C PRO A 428 -3.36 -23.83 1.43
N SER A 429 -3.22 -25.12 1.20
CA SER A 429 -4.37 -26.03 1.04
C SER A 429 -5.26 -26.13 2.28
N VAL A 430 -4.69 -26.04 3.48
CA VAL A 430 -5.45 -26.02 4.74
C VAL A 430 -6.06 -24.64 4.97
N ILE A 431 -5.38 -23.56 4.56
CA ILE A 431 -5.94 -22.21 4.58
C ILE A 431 -7.18 -22.15 3.70
N ASP A 432 -7.09 -22.65 2.46
CA ASP A 432 -8.21 -22.71 1.53
C ASP A 432 -9.37 -23.53 2.10
N LEU A 433 -9.08 -24.69 2.70
CA LEU A 433 -10.09 -25.51 3.37
C LEU A 433 -10.84 -24.75 4.48
N ALA A 434 -10.16 -23.86 5.19
CA ALA A 434 -10.76 -23.08 6.26
C ALA A 434 -11.49 -21.82 5.76
N GLU A 435 -11.04 -21.23 4.66
CA GLU A 435 -11.60 -19.98 4.12
C GLU A 435 -12.71 -20.21 3.10
N ASP A 436 -12.62 -21.30 2.32
CA ASP A 436 -13.67 -21.70 1.41
C ASP A 436 -14.87 -22.27 2.19
N ARG A 437 -16.02 -21.66 1.99
CA ARG A 437 -17.22 -21.95 2.77
C ARG A 437 -17.79 -23.34 2.54
N ASP A 438 -17.70 -23.84 1.32
CA ASP A 438 -18.19 -25.17 0.97
C ASP A 438 -17.27 -26.24 1.51
N LEU A 439 -15.96 -26.09 1.32
CA LEU A 439 -14.98 -27.01 1.87
C LEU A 439 -15.06 -27.05 3.40
N PHE A 440 -15.23 -25.88 4.03
CA PHE A 440 -15.39 -25.79 5.48
C PHE A 440 -16.69 -26.46 5.95
N ARG A 441 -17.82 -26.23 5.26
CA ARG A 441 -19.09 -26.89 5.57
C ARG A 441 -18.98 -28.41 5.45
N GLU A 442 -18.42 -28.92 4.36
CA GLU A 442 -18.18 -30.34 4.20
C GLU A 442 -17.33 -30.95 5.32
N MET A 443 -16.35 -30.19 5.80
CA MET A 443 -15.52 -30.59 6.93
C MET A 443 -16.35 -30.65 8.22
N MET A 444 -17.19 -29.64 8.48
CA MET A 444 -18.05 -29.63 9.66
C MET A 444 -19.09 -30.75 9.64
N ASP A 445 -19.65 -31.05 8.46
CA ASP A 445 -20.57 -32.19 8.27
C ASP A 445 -19.88 -33.53 8.56
N LYS A 446 -18.64 -33.71 8.10
CA LYS A 446 -17.83 -34.90 8.41
C LYS A 446 -17.50 -35.04 9.91
N LEU A 447 -17.38 -33.92 10.60
CA LEU A 447 -17.09 -33.87 12.05
C LEU A 447 -18.37 -33.91 12.91
N GLU A 448 -19.55 -33.93 12.28
CA GLU A 448 -20.86 -33.85 12.95
C GLU A 448 -21.01 -32.59 13.82
N ILE A 449 -20.31 -31.49 13.41
CA ILE A 449 -20.40 -30.19 14.09
C ILE A 449 -21.52 -29.38 13.44
N PRO A 450 -22.53 -28.95 14.20
CA PRO A 450 -23.67 -28.24 13.62
C PRO A 450 -23.28 -26.85 13.11
N MET A 451 -23.71 -26.53 11.90
CA MET A 451 -23.63 -25.21 11.30
C MET A 451 -25.03 -24.68 10.98
N PRO A 452 -25.22 -23.36 10.83
CA PRO A 452 -26.45 -22.82 10.28
C PRO A 452 -26.74 -23.41 8.90
N GLU A 453 -28.02 -23.67 8.61
CA GLU A 453 -28.43 -24.03 7.27
C GLU A 453 -27.98 -22.96 6.27
N SER A 454 -27.31 -23.35 5.22
CA SER A 454 -26.68 -22.43 4.29
C SER A 454 -26.57 -23.07 2.91
N GLY A 455 -26.32 -22.22 1.91
CA GLY A 455 -26.04 -22.66 0.56
C GLY A 455 -25.28 -21.60 -0.22
N MET A 456 -24.58 -22.01 -1.26
CA MET A 456 -23.84 -21.14 -2.16
C MET A 456 -24.65 -20.90 -3.44
N ALA A 457 -24.65 -19.66 -3.90
CA ALA A 457 -25.32 -19.25 -5.13
C ALA A 457 -24.39 -18.36 -5.97
N THR A 458 -24.38 -18.63 -7.26
CA THR A 458 -23.70 -17.81 -8.28
C THR A 458 -24.71 -17.06 -9.15
N THR A 459 -25.96 -17.48 -9.14
CA THR A 459 -27.06 -16.87 -9.90
C THR A 459 -28.19 -16.43 -8.98
N VAL A 460 -29.06 -15.57 -9.50
CA VAL A 460 -30.28 -15.12 -8.78
C VAL A 460 -31.19 -16.30 -8.51
N GLU A 461 -31.36 -17.19 -9.48
CA GLU A 461 -32.23 -18.35 -9.42
C GLU A 461 -31.80 -19.32 -8.32
N GLU A 462 -30.50 -19.64 -8.26
CA GLU A 462 -29.93 -20.48 -7.20
C GLU A 462 -30.13 -19.84 -5.82
N ALA A 463 -29.92 -18.52 -5.69
CA ALA A 463 -30.11 -17.81 -4.43
C ALA A 463 -31.57 -17.87 -3.93
N LEU A 464 -32.53 -17.72 -4.82
CA LEU A 464 -33.96 -17.83 -4.51
C LEU A 464 -34.34 -19.26 -4.09
N GLU A 465 -33.82 -20.29 -4.78
CA GLU A 465 -34.06 -21.70 -4.42
C GLU A 465 -33.52 -22.00 -3.01
N ILE A 466 -32.29 -21.55 -2.70
CA ILE A 466 -31.64 -21.73 -1.40
C ILE A 466 -32.42 -21.00 -0.32
N ALA A 467 -32.78 -19.72 -0.56
CA ALA A 467 -33.56 -18.92 0.40
C ALA A 467 -34.94 -19.55 0.68
N GLY A 468 -35.59 -20.11 -0.36
CA GLY A 468 -36.84 -20.84 -0.20
C GLY A 468 -36.73 -22.11 0.67
N LYS A 469 -35.58 -22.79 0.63
CA LYS A 469 -35.30 -23.98 1.49
C LYS A 469 -35.01 -23.57 2.93
N ILE A 470 -34.21 -22.52 3.14
CA ILE A 470 -33.78 -22.04 4.46
C ILE A 470 -34.90 -21.27 5.18
N GLY A 471 -35.67 -20.50 4.43
CA GLY A 471 -36.72 -19.60 4.92
C GLY A 471 -36.18 -18.21 5.29
N TYR A 472 -36.96 -17.18 4.96
CA TYR A 472 -36.62 -15.79 5.29
C TYR A 472 -36.87 -15.46 6.79
N PRO A 473 -36.08 -14.51 7.39
CA PRO A 473 -35.02 -13.73 6.75
C PRO A 473 -33.72 -14.52 6.61
N VAL A 474 -32.97 -14.26 5.55
CA VAL A 474 -31.65 -14.85 5.32
C VAL A 474 -30.58 -13.78 5.26
N MET A 475 -29.37 -14.11 5.73
CA MET A 475 -28.22 -13.26 5.56
C MET A 475 -27.47 -13.64 4.29
N VAL A 476 -27.28 -12.70 3.41
CA VAL A 476 -26.47 -12.88 2.20
C VAL A 476 -25.10 -12.28 2.45
N ARG A 477 -24.06 -13.03 2.10
CA ARG A 477 -22.68 -12.67 2.31
C ARG A 477 -21.85 -13.05 1.08
N PRO A 478 -21.13 -12.12 0.45
CA PRO A 478 -20.17 -12.47 -0.58
C PRO A 478 -19.05 -13.33 0.00
N SER A 479 -18.49 -14.22 -0.81
CA SER A 479 -17.28 -14.96 -0.44
C SER A 479 -16.07 -14.02 -0.40
N TYR A 480 -15.07 -14.38 0.41
CA TYR A 480 -13.80 -13.66 0.52
C TYR A 480 -13.90 -12.17 0.93
N VAL A 481 -14.86 -11.81 1.78
CA VAL A 481 -15.01 -10.45 2.28
C VAL A 481 -14.64 -10.33 3.76
N LEU A 482 -13.96 -9.24 4.10
CA LEU A 482 -13.58 -8.87 5.47
C LEU A 482 -14.43 -7.71 5.99
N GLY A 483 -14.67 -7.70 7.30
CA GLY A 483 -15.34 -6.59 7.97
C GLY A 483 -16.79 -6.37 7.54
N GLY A 484 -17.51 -7.44 7.15
CA GLY A 484 -18.94 -7.37 6.79
C GLY A 484 -19.24 -6.65 5.46
N ARG A 485 -18.24 -6.48 4.60
CA ARG A 485 -18.45 -5.83 3.30
C ARG A 485 -19.50 -6.57 2.48
N GLY A 486 -20.51 -5.84 2.02
CA GLY A 486 -21.56 -6.40 1.18
C GLY A 486 -22.47 -7.41 1.88
N MET A 487 -22.43 -7.57 3.21
CA MET A 487 -23.39 -8.39 3.94
C MET A 487 -24.72 -7.65 4.07
N GLU A 488 -25.82 -8.36 3.82
CA GLU A 488 -27.16 -7.82 3.94
C GLU A 488 -28.14 -8.87 4.42
N VAL A 489 -29.07 -8.47 5.27
CA VAL A 489 -30.23 -9.30 5.63
C VAL A 489 -31.33 -9.06 4.63
N VAL A 490 -31.81 -10.10 3.96
CA VAL A 490 -32.90 -10.04 2.99
C VAL A 490 -34.12 -10.75 3.53
N TYR A 491 -35.29 -10.19 3.27
CA TYR A 491 -36.54 -10.61 3.89
C TYR A 491 -37.51 -11.26 2.91
N ASP A 492 -37.27 -11.14 1.61
CA ASP A 492 -38.11 -11.65 0.55
C ASP A 492 -37.34 -11.87 -0.78
N ASP A 493 -38.01 -12.47 -1.75
CA ASP A 493 -37.43 -12.78 -3.08
C ASP A 493 -37.05 -11.52 -3.86
N GLU A 494 -37.79 -10.43 -3.71
CA GLU A 494 -37.51 -9.18 -4.42
C GLU A 494 -36.22 -8.55 -3.92
N SER A 495 -36.06 -8.45 -2.60
CA SER A 495 -34.83 -7.97 -1.94
C SER A 495 -33.63 -8.87 -2.30
N MET A 496 -33.81 -10.20 -2.35
CA MET A 496 -32.79 -11.16 -2.76
C MET A 496 -32.34 -10.91 -4.19
N ALA A 497 -33.28 -10.84 -5.13
CA ALA A 497 -32.97 -10.59 -6.54
C ALA A 497 -32.30 -9.21 -6.75
N GLY A 498 -32.73 -8.19 -6.02
CA GLY A 498 -32.12 -6.86 -6.03
C GLY A 498 -30.66 -6.90 -5.54
N TYR A 499 -30.43 -7.57 -4.42
CA TYR A 499 -29.09 -7.75 -3.87
C TYR A 499 -28.15 -8.49 -4.83
N MET A 500 -28.61 -9.66 -5.35
CA MET A 500 -27.80 -10.47 -6.25
C MET A 500 -27.38 -9.72 -7.52
N LYS A 501 -28.30 -8.97 -8.13
CA LYS A 501 -27.98 -8.13 -9.30
C LYS A 501 -26.94 -7.07 -9.00
N ALA A 502 -26.98 -6.46 -7.82
CA ALA A 502 -26.01 -5.47 -7.40
C ALA A 502 -24.64 -6.12 -7.05
N ALA A 503 -24.64 -7.30 -6.46
CA ALA A 503 -23.44 -8.00 -6.03
C ALA A 503 -22.69 -8.68 -7.18
N VAL A 504 -23.39 -9.24 -8.18
CA VAL A 504 -22.80 -9.87 -9.37
C VAL A 504 -21.96 -8.87 -10.20
N GLY A 505 -22.26 -7.57 -10.12
CA GLY A 505 -21.42 -6.53 -10.74
C GLY A 505 -20.14 -6.20 -10.00
N VAL A 506 -19.99 -6.65 -8.75
CA VAL A 506 -18.85 -6.30 -7.86
C VAL A 506 -17.90 -7.49 -7.61
N THR A 507 -18.43 -8.70 -7.59
CA THR A 507 -17.64 -9.93 -7.40
C THR A 507 -18.22 -11.05 -8.26
N PRO A 508 -17.50 -11.55 -9.26
CA PRO A 508 -17.99 -12.63 -10.13
C PRO A 508 -18.02 -14.01 -9.45
N CYS A 509 -17.95 -14.10 -8.13
CA CYS A 509 -17.87 -15.36 -7.42
C CYS A 509 -18.81 -15.42 -6.22
N LEU A 510 -19.51 -16.49 -6.12
CA LEU A 510 -20.10 -17.18 -4.96
C LEU A 510 -20.71 -16.28 -3.87
N LEU A 511 -22.03 -16.24 -3.81
CA LEU A 511 -22.79 -15.67 -2.71
C LEU A 511 -23.24 -16.77 -1.77
N TYR A 512 -23.12 -16.48 -0.48
CA TYR A 512 -23.47 -17.40 0.58
C TYR A 512 -24.73 -16.92 1.29
N THR A 513 -25.72 -17.78 1.44
CA THR A 513 -26.95 -17.45 2.16
C THR A 513 -27.01 -18.26 3.46
N SER A 514 -27.25 -17.60 4.59
CA SER A 514 -27.50 -18.27 5.86
C SER A 514 -28.50 -17.48 6.70
N PRO A 515 -29.32 -18.13 7.53
CA PRO A 515 -30.20 -17.44 8.45
C PRO A 515 -29.39 -16.67 9.49
N SER A 516 -29.86 -15.48 9.86
CA SER A 516 -29.25 -14.73 10.96
C SER A 516 -29.61 -15.37 12.29
N PRO A 517 -28.63 -15.77 13.13
CA PRO A 517 -28.93 -16.34 14.46
C PRO A 517 -29.64 -15.34 15.39
N ARG A 518 -29.51 -14.03 15.15
CA ARG A 518 -30.14 -12.99 15.96
C ARG A 518 -31.60 -12.79 15.65
N ASP A 519 -31.99 -13.02 14.40
CA ASP A 519 -33.37 -12.79 13.97
C ASP A 519 -34.31 -13.93 14.45
N ARG A 520 -33.77 -15.11 14.72
CA ARG A 520 -34.51 -16.23 15.30
C ARG A 520 -34.74 -16.11 16.81
N SER A 521 -33.94 -15.30 17.53
CA SER A 521 -34.07 -15.13 18.97
C SER A 521 -35.07 -14.03 19.38
N LEU A 522 -35.65 -13.30 18.43
CA LEU A 522 -36.63 -12.24 18.63
C LEU A 522 -38.06 -12.65 18.24
N SER A 523 -38.28 -13.91 17.85
CA SER A 523 -39.60 -14.46 17.54
C SER A 523 -40.16 -15.28 18.69
#